data_f7595605aae4f33a6cc33989fa75d1b0
#
_entry.id   f7595605aae4f33a6cc33989fa75d1b0
#
_cell.length_a   1.000
_cell.length_b   1.000
_cell.length_c   1.000
_cell.angle_alpha   90.00
_cell.angle_beta   90.00
_cell.angle_gamma   90.00
#
_symmetry.space_group_name_H-M   'P 1'
#
loop_
_entity.id
_entity.type
_entity.pdbx_description
1 polymer ?
#
loop_
_entity_poly.entity_id
_entity_poly.type
_entity_poly.pdbx_seq_one_letter_code
_entity_poly.pdbx_strand_id
1 'polypeptide(L)'
;MSSDIEFSGLLDGLEGAARDERAELIPWLLEQGISVEDVRESFAPMLLPARQALGDDGSRLTARQIGDAVGLDVDLLIRFQQAGGMPRVEDPDAPTFARADGDAAMHIKEFLDLGIDPERMLTVVRVLADGLSNAAEAMRSAALGAVLHPGVTELEIAKSSQALARMATPLLGPMIEDMLLLQLRRAVENEAVSASERARGVPLPGTHDVAAAFADLVGFTRLGEELPPENLEELANRLAERAREVVAPPVRFIKTIGDAVMFVSSDTAALLEVMLRLVDAAEADELLPRLRAGVAYGSAVSRAGDWFGSPVNTASRVTSVARPGAVLVTEAAREQTGEDERFSWSAAGARHLRGIRDDVRLFRVRRAAEPRPD
;
A
#
# COMPACT_ATOMS: atom_id res chain seq x y z
N MET A 1 -1.71 12.53 -46.48
CA MET A 1 -1.35 12.12 -45.08
C MET A 1 -0.12 12.87 -44.53
N SER A 2 1.07 12.85 -45.17
CA SER A 2 2.22 13.63 -44.65
C SER A 2 1.98 15.15 -44.59
N SER A 3 1.35 15.75 -45.59
CA SER A 3 1.04 17.18 -45.60
C SER A 3 -0.02 17.59 -44.59
N ASP A 4 -0.99 16.75 -44.32
CA ASP A 4 -2.09 17.04 -43.40
C ASP A 4 -1.60 17.05 -41.94
N ILE A 5 -0.59 16.22 -41.62
CA ILE A 5 0.05 16.17 -40.28
C ILE A 5 0.87 17.45 -40.03
N GLU A 6 1.58 17.93 -41.04
CA GLU A 6 2.33 19.20 -40.94
C GLU A 6 1.40 20.40 -40.71
N PHE A 7 0.24 20.45 -41.37
CA PHE A 7 -0.76 21.50 -41.16
C PHE A 7 -1.51 21.41 -39.81
N SER A 8 -1.46 20.25 -39.13
CA SER A 8 -2.13 20.06 -37.83
C SER A 8 -1.39 20.69 -36.66
N GLY A 9 -0.12 21.11 -36.82
CA GLY A 9 0.74 21.63 -35.74
C GLY A 9 1.22 20.56 -34.75
N LEU A 10 1.00 19.26 -35.01
CA LEU A 10 1.36 18.16 -34.13
C LEU A 10 2.87 17.87 -34.05
N LEU A 11 3.63 18.45 -34.97
CA LEU A 11 5.09 18.34 -35.05
C LEU A 11 5.81 19.63 -34.60
N ASP A 12 5.07 20.64 -34.14
CA ASP A 12 5.63 21.93 -33.74
C ASP A 12 6.53 21.75 -32.51
N GLY A 13 7.71 22.40 -32.57
CA GLY A 13 8.70 22.31 -31.49
C GLY A 13 9.53 21.01 -31.48
N LEU A 14 9.34 20.08 -32.39
CA LEU A 14 10.13 18.88 -32.55
C LEU A 14 11.14 19.02 -33.69
N GLU A 15 12.38 18.54 -33.49
CA GLU A 15 13.47 18.57 -34.46
C GLU A 15 14.19 17.21 -34.53
N GLY A 16 14.83 16.92 -35.67
CA GLY A 16 15.64 15.71 -35.89
C GLY A 16 14.86 14.42 -35.67
N ALA A 17 15.50 13.45 -35.02
CA ALA A 17 14.93 12.11 -34.79
C ALA A 17 13.59 12.12 -34.07
N ALA A 18 13.40 13.01 -33.09
CA ALA A 18 12.14 13.11 -32.34
C ALA A 18 10.97 13.56 -33.25
N ARG A 19 11.24 14.43 -34.22
CA ARG A 19 10.24 14.83 -35.22
C ARG A 19 9.89 13.67 -36.16
N ASP A 20 10.90 12.92 -36.61
CA ASP A 20 10.71 11.80 -37.52
C ASP A 20 9.92 10.67 -36.83
N GLU A 21 10.24 10.31 -35.61
CA GLU A 21 9.51 9.31 -34.81
C GLU A 21 8.06 9.73 -34.56
N ARG A 22 7.81 11.00 -34.23
CA ARG A 22 6.47 11.54 -34.04
C ARG A 22 5.67 11.54 -35.36
N ALA A 23 6.30 11.86 -36.48
CA ALA A 23 5.68 11.84 -37.79
C ALA A 23 5.28 10.41 -38.22
N GLU A 24 6.02 9.39 -37.77
CA GLU A 24 5.68 7.98 -37.98
C GLU A 24 4.55 7.50 -37.08
N LEU A 25 4.54 7.96 -35.83
CA LEU A 25 3.53 7.59 -34.82
C LEU A 25 2.14 8.12 -35.13
N ILE A 26 2.00 9.42 -35.53
CA ILE A 26 0.71 10.10 -35.66
C ILE A 26 -0.26 9.39 -36.61
N PRO A 27 0.11 8.96 -37.84
CA PRO A 27 -0.81 8.25 -38.73
C PRO A 27 -1.40 7.01 -38.08
N TRP A 28 -0.57 6.26 -37.37
CA TRP A 28 -1.01 5.06 -36.69
C TRP A 28 -1.97 5.37 -35.55
N LEU A 29 -1.73 6.44 -34.74
CA LEU A 29 -2.66 6.88 -33.71
C LEU A 29 -4.04 7.23 -34.27
N LEU A 30 -4.08 7.96 -35.39
CA LEU A 30 -5.32 8.32 -36.06
C LEU A 30 -6.07 7.07 -36.56
N GLU A 31 -5.35 6.07 -37.08
CA GLU A 31 -5.92 4.77 -37.45
C GLU A 31 -6.51 4.00 -36.28
N GLN A 32 -5.96 4.19 -35.07
CA GLN A 32 -6.53 3.61 -33.83
C GLN A 32 -7.74 4.40 -33.30
N GLY A 33 -8.16 5.48 -33.96
CA GLY A 33 -9.31 6.31 -33.58
C GLY A 33 -8.99 7.37 -32.52
N ILE A 34 -7.72 7.64 -32.28
CA ILE A 34 -7.29 8.72 -31.36
C ILE A 34 -7.42 10.05 -32.13
N SER A 35 -8.02 11.05 -31.48
CA SER A 35 -8.27 12.34 -32.13
C SER A 35 -6.99 13.19 -32.21
N VAL A 36 -6.97 14.12 -33.17
CA VAL A 36 -5.90 15.13 -33.31
C VAL A 36 -5.76 15.97 -32.01
N GLU A 37 -6.86 16.21 -31.35
CA GLU A 37 -6.93 17.00 -30.12
C GLU A 37 -6.29 16.24 -28.94
N ASP A 38 -6.59 14.95 -28.77
CA ASP A 38 -5.95 14.11 -27.76
C ASP A 38 -4.43 14.03 -27.96
N VAL A 39 -3.97 13.88 -29.22
CA VAL A 39 -2.54 13.87 -29.55
C VAL A 39 -1.87 15.20 -29.20
N ARG A 40 -2.56 16.33 -29.44
CA ARG A 40 -2.03 17.67 -29.16
C ARG A 40 -1.91 17.96 -27.67
N GLU A 41 -2.89 17.53 -26.89
CA GLU A 41 -2.94 17.76 -25.44
C GLU A 41 -2.07 16.80 -24.62
N SER A 42 -1.65 15.68 -25.24
CA SER A 42 -0.89 14.65 -24.54
C SER A 42 0.62 14.96 -24.52
N PHE A 43 1.22 14.89 -23.34
CA PHE A 43 2.67 14.92 -23.17
C PHE A 43 3.36 13.64 -23.68
N ALA A 44 2.64 12.51 -23.71
CA ALA A 44 3.14 11.21 -24.13
C ALA A 44 2.17 10.51 -25.09
N PRO A 45 2.00 10.99 -26.33
CA PRO A 45 1.02 10.46 -27.28
C PRO A 45 1.16 8.97 -27.55
N MET A 46 2.37 8.40 -27.43
CA MET A 46 2.62 6.97 -27.59
C MET A 46 1.90 6.10 -26.53
N LEU A 47 1.43 6.67 -25.42
CA LEU A 47 0.69 5.95 -24.39
C LEU A 47 -0.84 6.05 -24.52
N LEU A 48 -1.37 6.91 -25.41
CA LEU A 48 -2.81 7.07 -25.62
C LEU A 48 -3.52 5.75 -26.00
N PRO A 49 -2.96 4.89 -26.88
CA PRO A 49 -3.58 3.62 -27.22
C PRO A 49 -3.67 2.64 -26.04
N ALA A 50 -2.70 2.68 -25.12
CA ALA A 50 -2.76 1.89 -23.91
C ALA A 50 -3.85 2.42 -22.95
N ARG A 51 -3.98 3.75 -22.79
CA ARG A 51 -5.08 4.38 -22.02
C ARG A 51 -6.45 3.98 -22.56
N GLN A 52 -6.63 4.02 -23.88
CA GLN A 52 -7.86 3.57 -24.52
C GLN A 52 -8.15 2.09 -24.24
N ALA A 53 -7.13 1.22 -24.29
CA ALA A 53 -7.27 -0.20 -23.96
C ALA A 53 -7.60 -0.45 -22.48
N LEU A 54 -7.28 0.49 -21.59
CA LEU A 54 -7.65 0.49 -20.16
C LEU A 54 -9.03 1.11 -19.89
N GLY A 55 -9.80 1.50 -20.92
CA GLY A 55 -11.18 1.97 -20.79
C GLY A 55 -11.37 3.48 -20.89
N ASP A 56 -10.34 4.26 -21.19
CA ASP A 56 -10.50 5.69 -21.50
C ASP A 56 -10.90 5.85 -22.98
N ASP A 57 -12.20 5.84 -23.24
CA ASP A 57 -12.77 5.99 -24.60
C ASP A 57 -12.87 7.46 -25.07
N GLY A 58 -12.31 8.39 -24.30
CA GLY A 58 -12.40 9.84 -24.56
C GLY A 58 -13.73 10.47 -24.18
N SER A 59 -14.76 9.69 -23.78
CA SER A 59 -16.01 10.24 -23.29
C SER A 59 -15.81 10.97 -21.98
N ARG A 60 -16.55 12.07 -21.81
CA ARG A 60 -16.53 12.84 -20.57
C ARG A 60 -17.96 13.05 -20.09
N LEU A 61 -18.19 12.73 -18.82
CA LEU A 61 -19.46 12.86 -18.12
C LEU A 61 -19.35 13.95 -17.04
N THR A 62 -20.48 14.52 -16.69
CA THR A 62 -20.60 15.43 -15.55
C THR A 62 -20.95 14.66 -14.29
N ALA A 63 -20.64 15.19 -13.08
CA ALA A 63 -21.06 14.60 -11.83
C ALA A 63 -22.59 14.46 -11.77
N ARG A 64 -23.33 15.43 -12.30
CA ARG A 64 -24.79 15.40 -12.36
C ARG A 64 -25.31 14.27 -13.24
N GLN A 65 -24.74 14.10 -14.42
CA GLN A 65 -25.13 12.99 -15.32
C GLN A 65 -24.91 11.62 -14.67
N ILE A 66 -23.80 11.44 -13.97
CA ILE A 66 -23.53 10.19 -13.25
C ILE A 66 -24.51 10.03 -12.09
N GLY A 67 -24.70 11.08 -11.26
CA GLY A 67 -25.63 11.06 -10.13
C GLY A 67 -27.05 10.69 -10.53
N ASP A 68 -27.56 11.32 -11.59
CA ASP A 68 -28.91 11.06 -12.13
C ASP A 68 -29.02 9.63 -12.69
N ALA A 69 -27.98 9.15 -13.40
CA ALA A 69 -27.99 7.81 -14.00
C ALA A 69 -27.97 6.68 -12.96
N VAL A 70 -27.25 6.86 -11.84
CA VAL A 70 -27.12 5.82 -10.80
C VAL A 70 -28.05 6.04 -9.61
N GLY A 71 -28.74 7.19 -9.53
CA GLY A 71 -29.65 7.53 -8.43
C GLY A 71 -28.90 7.89 -7.13
N LEU A 72 -27.76 8.55 -7.25
CA LEU A 72 -27.00 9.09 -6.13
C LEU A 72 -27.14 10.61 -6.06
N ASP A 73 -27.21 11.14 -4.84
CA ASP A 73 -27.07 12.57 -4.60
C ASP A 73 -25.71 13.07 -5.11
N VAL A 74 -25.70 14.22 -5.80
CA VAL A 74 -24.51 14.74 -6.49
C VAL A 74 -23.40 15.08 -5.50
N ASP A 75 -23.73 15.65 -4.33
CA ASP A 75 -22.74 15.99 -3.32
C ASP A 75 -22.11 14.73 -2.72
N LEU A 76 -22.92 13.70 -2.49
CA LEU A 76 -22.44 12.41 -2.01
C LEU A 76 -21.57 11.72 -3.08
N LEU A 77 -21.95 11.76 -4.35
CA LEU A 77 -21.13 11.25 -5.46
C LEU A 77 -19.75 11.93 -5.50
N ILE A 78 -19.72 13.27 -5.44
CA ILE A 78 -18.45 14.03 -5.43
C ILE A 78 -17.57 13.61 -4.25
N ARG A 79 -18.16 13.38 -3.06
CA ARG A 79 -17.42 12.88 -1.89
C ARG A 79 -16.82 11.49 -2.13
N PHE A 80 -17.54 10.59 -2.79
CA PHE A 80 -17.01 9.26 -3.17
C PHE A 80 -15.89 9.36 -4.18
N GLN A 81 -16.01 10.22 -5.18
CA GLN A 81 -14.98 10.45 -6.19
C GLN A 81 -13.69 11.02 -5.56
N GLN A 82 -13.83 11.97 -4.64
CA GLN A 82 -12.69 12.49 -3.86
C GLN A 82 -12.06 11.40 -2.97
N ALA A 83 -12.88 10.56 -2.34
CA ALA A 83 -12.38 9.41 -1.58
C ALA A 83 -11.66 8.40 -2.48
N GLY A 84 -12.05 8.29 -3.74
CA GLY A 84 -11.41 7.50 -4.80
C GLY A 84 -10.14 8.13 -5.38
N GLY A 85 -9.70 9.30 -4.88
CA GLY A 85 -8.47 9.97 -5.34
C GLY A 85 -8.68 10.96 -6.48
N MET A 86 -9.93 11.23 -6.89
CA MET A 86 -10.22 12.22 -7.93
C MET A 86 -10.07 13.66 -7.40
N PRO A 87 -9.63 14.61 -8.24
CA PRO A 87 -9.57 16.02 -7.87
C PRO A 87 -10.94 16.56 -7.43
N ARG A 88 -10.93 17.62 -6.62
CA ARG A 88 -12.16 18.31 -6.25
C ARG A 88 -12.81 18.94 -7.48
N VAL A 89 -14.08 18.62 -7.69
CA VAL A 89 -14.90 19.23 -8.74
C VAL A 89 -15.62 20.44 -8.15
N GLU A 90 -15.39 21.61 -8.72
CA GLU A 90 -16.03 22.86 -8.30
C GLU A 90 -17.40 23.04 -8.99
N ASP A 91 -17.50 22.64 -10.26
CA ASP A 91 -18.73 22.71 -11.05
C ASP A 91 -19.23 21.28 -11.34
N PRO A 92 -20.34 20.84 -10.74
CA PRO A 92 -20.92 19.52 -10.99
C PRO A 92 -21.36 19.27 -12.44
N ASP A 93 -21.47 20.33 -13.25
CA ASP A 93 -21.86 20.29 -14.66
C ASP A 93 -20.64 20.32 -15.61
N ALA A 94 -19.41 20.41 -15.07
CA ALA A 94 -18.20 20.28 -15.86
C ALA A 94 -17.97 18.81 -16.31
N PRO A 95 -17.68 18.54 -17.61
CA PRO A 95 -17.48 17.20 -18.15
C PRO A 95 -16.06 16.69 -17.80
N THR A 96 -15.84 16.27 -16.57
CA THR A 96 -14.52 15.89 -16.02
C THR A 96 -14.32 14.40 -15.82
N PHE A 97 -15.41 13.60 -15.79
CA PHE A 97 -15.37 12.19 -15.44
C PHE A 97 -15.36 11.29 -16.67
N ALA A 98 -14.62 10.18 -16.60
CA ALA A 98 -14.69 9.13 -17.59
C ALA A 98 -15.90 8.21 -17.34
N ARG A 99 -16.28 7.41 -18.33
CA ARG A 99 -17.35 6.42 -18.19
C ARG A 99 -17.10 5.44 -17.04
N ALA A 100 -15.85 5.02 -16.86
CA ALA A 100 -15.45 4.12 -15.77
C ALA A 100 -15.77 4.68 -14.37
N ASP A 101 -15.76 6.00 -14.18
CA ASP A 101 -16.16 6.65 -12.93
C ASP A 101 -17.64 6.46 -12.63
N GLY A 102 -18.48 6.45 -13.68
CA GLY A 102 -19.90 6.12 -13.58
C GLY A 102 -20.15 4.66 -13.20
N ASP A 103 -19.39 3.74 -13.79
CA ASP A 103 -19.47 2.31 -13.47
C ASP A 103 -19.07 2.06 -12.00
N ALA A 104 -18.02 2.72 -11.51
CA ALA A 104 -17.63 2.65 -10.10
C ALA A 104 -18.70 3.20 -9.16
N ALA A 105 -19.35 4.32 -9.53
CA ALA A 105 -20.44 4.92 -8.76
C ALA A 105 -21.66 3.98 -8.66
N MET A 106 -21.96 3.24 -9.70
CA MET A 106 -23.04 2.24 -9.71
C MET A 106 -22.80 1.14 -8.67
N HIS A 107 -21.59 0.58 -8.61
CA HIS A 107 -21.26 -0.43 -7.60
C HIS A 107 -21.31 0.13 -6.17
N ILE A 108 -20.86 1.37 -5.96
CA ILE A 108 -21.01 2.04 -4.66
C ILE A 108 -22.48 2.13 -4.26
N LYS A 109 -23.34 2.53 -5.21
CA LYS A 109 -24.79 2.62 -4.97
C LYS A 109 -25.39 1.28 -4.54
N GLU A 110 -25.00 0.19 -5.19
CA GLU A 110 -25.43 -1.17 -4.82
C GLU A 110 -25.09 -1.51 -3.36
N PHE A 111 -23.89 -1.17 -2.88
CA PHE A 111 -23.51 -1.34 -1.48
C PHE A 111 -24.34 -0.48 -0.52
N LEU A 112 -24.67 0.75 -0.89
CA LEU A 112 -25.54 1.62 -0.10
C LEU A 112 -26.98 1.05 -0.03
N ASP A 113 -27.48 0.47 -1.11
CA ASP A 113 -28.79 -0.18 -1.16
C ASP A 113 -28.88 -1.44 -0.31
N LEU A 114 -27.75 -2.12 -0.05
CA LEU A 114 -27.64 -3.19 0.95
C LEU A 114 -27.68 -2.66 2.40
N GLY A 115 -27.77 -1.35 2.61
CA GLY A 115 -27.86 -0.71 3.93
C GLY A 115 -26.53 -0.36 4.58
N ILE A 116 -25.45 -0.34 3.82
CA ILE A 116 -24.15 0.12 4.32
C ILE A 116 -24.19 1.64 4.48
N ASP A 117 -23.79 2.11 5.67
CA ASP A 117 -23.73 3.54 5.99
C ASP A 117 -22.76 4.30 5.06
N PRO A 118 -23.16 5.46 4.48
CA PRO A 118 -22.34 6.21 3.53
C PRO A 118 -20.96 6.61 4.06
N GLU A 119 -20.81 6.98 5.34
CA GLU A 119 -19.53 7.38 5.92
C GLU A 119 -18.58 6.18 6.06
N ARG A 120 -19.15 5.01 6.37
CA ARG A 120 -18.38 3.75 6.36
C ARG A 120 -17.95 3.37 4.95
N MET A 121 -18.84 3.52 3.98
CA MET A 121 -18.52 3.24 2.57
C MET A 121 -17.46 4.21 2.03
N LEU A 122 -17.50 5.50 2.38
CA LEU A 122 -16.43 6.46 2.05
C LEU A 122 -15.06 6.00 2.59
N THR A 123 -15.04 5.43 3.80
CA THR A 123 -13.80 4.87 4.36
C THR A 123 -13.30 3.67 3.55
N VAL A 124 -14.19 2.77 3.14
CA VAL A 124 -13.85 1.60 2.30
C VAL A 124 -13.30 2.07 0.95
N VAL A 125 -13.98 3.00 0.28
CA VAL A 125 -13.55 3.54 -1.02
C VAL A 125 -12.16 4.15 -0.93
N ARG A 126 -11.88 4.95 0.11
CA ARG A 126 -10.55 5.56 0.32
C ARG A 126 -9.45 4.52 0.47
N VAL A 127 -9.66 3.51 1.32
CA VAL A 127 -8.67 2.44 1.56
C VAL A 127 -8.42 1.62 0.31
N LEU A 128 -9.48 1.31 -0.46
CA LEU A 128 -9.34 0.62 -1.74
C LEU A 128 -8.58 1.47 -2.76
N ALA A 129 -8.92 2.76 -2.87
CA ALA A 129 -8.26 3.68 -3.78
C ALA A 129 -6.75 3.79 -3.49
N ASP A 130 -6.38 3.98 -2.21
CA ASP A 130 -4.98 4.06 -1.79
C ASP A 130 -4.23 2.76 -2.12
N GLY A 131 -4.82 1.60 -1.83
CA GLY A 131 -4.23 0.29 -2.11
C GLY A 131 -4.09 0.02 -3.61
N LEU A 132 -5.13 0.32 -4.39
CA LEU A 132 -5.14 0.12 -5.84
C LEU A 132 -4.23 1.12 -6.57
N SER A 133 -4.09 2.35 -6.07
CA SER A 133 -3.14 3.33 -6.61
C SER A 133 -1.70 2.82 -6.51
N ASN A 134 -1.32 2.28 -5.35
CA ASN A 134 0.00 1.67 -5.17
C ASN A 134 0.21 0.45 -6.08
N ALA A 135 -0.82 -0.40 -6.21
CA ALA A 135 -0.76 -1.55 -7.11
C ALA A 135 -0.64 -1.11 -8.58
N ALA A 136 -1.39 -0.09 -9.00
CA ALA A 136 -1.34 0.46 -10.36
C ALA A 136 0.04 1.04 -10.68
N GLU A 137 0.69 1.72 -9.73
CA GLU A 137 2.04 2.25 -9.93
C GLU A 137 3.08 1.13 -10.09
N ALA A 138 2.99 0.06 -9.26
CA ALA A 138 3.85 -1.11 -9.41
C ALA A 138 3.64 -1.82 -10.76
N MET A 139 2.39 -1.97 -11.20
CA MET A 139 2.06 -2.56 -12.51
C MET A 139 2.55 -1.68 -13.66
N ARG A 140 2.40 -0.35 -13.55
CA ARG A 140 2.92 0.61 -14.54
C ARG A 140 4.43 0.49 -14.67
N SER A 141 5.15 0.45 -13.56
CA SER A 141 6.62 0.30 -13.54
C SER A 141 7.04 -1.01 -14.22
N ALA A 142 6.39 -2.13 -13.90
CA ALA A 142 6.66 -3.43 -14.52
C ALA A 142 6.36 -3.42 -16.03
N ALA A 143 5.25 -2.79 -16.45
CA ALA A 143 4.88 -2.67 -17.86
C ALA A 143 5.88 -1.83 -18.64
N LEU A 144 6.31 -0.68 -18.10
CA LEU A 144 7.31 0.17 -18.73
C LEU A 144 8.66 -0.55 -18.84
N GLY A 145 9.08 -1.28 -17.82
CA GLY A 145 10.30 -2.09 -17.87
C GLY A 145 10.29 -3.18 -18.95
N ALA A 146 9.10 -3.68 -19.32
CA ALA A 146 8.94 -4.65 -20.39
C ALA A 146 8.92 -4.03 -21.79
N VAL A 147 8.57 -2.74 -21.90
CA VAL A 147 8.38 -2.04 -23.19
C VAL A 147 9.57 -1.14 -23.54
N LEU A 148 10.15 -0.48 -22.54
CA LEU A 148 11.22 0.48 -22.74
C LEU A 148 12.60 -0.21 -22.80
N HIS A 149 13.29 -0.05 -23.93
CA HIS A 149 14.67 -0.47 -24.10
C HIS A 149 15.43 0.54 -24.98
N PRO A 150 16.77 0.61 -24.91
CA PRO A 150 17.55 1.53 -25.71
C PRO A 150 17.26 1.38 -27.21
N GLY A 151 16.92 2.50 -27.86
CA GLY A 151 16.66 2.55 -29.29
C GLY A 151 15.20 2.21 -29.72
N VAL A 152 14.28 1.95 -28.78
CA VAL A 152 12.88 1.77 -29.08
C VAL A 152 12.25 3.07 -29.57
N THR A 153 11.47 3.02 -30.66
CA THR A 153 10.78 4.17 -31.23
C THR A 153 9.43 4.45 -30.54
N GLU A 154 8.92 5.68 -30.67
CA GLU A 154 7.58 6.03 -30.15
C GLU A 154 6.48 5.11 -30.70
N LEU A 155 6.55 4.71 -31.95
CA LEU A 155 5.58 3.80 -32.58
C LEU A 155 5.66 2.38 -31.99
N GLU A 156 6.87 1.88 -31.72
CA GLU A 156 7.06 0.57 -31.08
C GLU A 156 6.55 0.58 -29.64
N ILE A 157 6.81 1.66 -28.88
CA ILE A 157 6.24 1.86 -27.53
C ILE A 157 4.72 1.84 -27.60
N ALA A 158 4.11 2.57 -28.55
CA ALA A 158 2.66 2.65 -28.69
C ALA A 158 2.03 1.28 -28.98
N LYS A 159 2.60 0.52 -29.92
CA LYS A 159 2.12 -0.82 -30.26
C LYS A 159 2.28 -1.82 -29.13
N SER A 160 3.45 -1.83 -28.49
CA SER A 160 3.76 -2.78 -27.42
C SER A 160 2.94 -2.49 -26.15
N SER A 161 2.80 -1.21 -25.75
CA SER A 161 2.00 -0.83 -24.58
C SER A 161 0.50 -1.09 -24.80
N GLN A 162 -0.03 -0.83 -26.02
CA GLN A 162 -1.42 -1.17 -26.34
C GLN A 162 -1.66 -2.68 -26.30
N ALA A 163 -0.76 -3.47 -26.89
CA ALA A 163 -0.89 -4.93 -26.87
C ALA A 163 -0.87 -5.49 -25.46
N LEU A 164 0.06 -5.00 -24.62
CA LEU A 164 0.15 -5.38 -23.21
C LEU A 164 -1.10 -4.99 -22.44
N ALA A 165 -1.61 -3.76 -22.60
CA ALA A 165 -2.83 -3.30 -21.96
C ALA A 165 -4.04 -4.15 -22.37
N ARG A 166 -4.21 -4.45 -23.65
CA ARG A 166 -5.31 -5.31 -24.15
C ARG A 166 -5.25 -6.73 -23.56
N MET A 167 -4.07 -7.29 -23.37
CA MET A 167 -3.90 -8.61 -22.76
C MET A 167 -4.13 -8.58 -21.25
N ALA A 168 -3.68 -7.53 -20.57
CA ALA A 168 -3.75 -7.43 -19.11
C ALA A 168 -5.16 -7.04 -18.62
N THR A 169 -5.86 -6.13 -19.29
CA THR A 169 -7.15 -5.59 -18.83
C THR A 169 -8.17 -6.65 -18.42
N PRO A 170 -8.42 -7.72 -19.19
CA PRO A 170 -9.40 -8.75 -18.80
C PRO A 170 -8.96 -9.59 -17.59
N LEU A 171 -7.69 -9.53 -17.19
CA LEU A 171 -7.14 -10.28 -16.05
C LEU A 171 -7.19 -9.47 -14.75
N LEU A 172 -7.29 -8.14 -14.82
CA LEU A 172 -7.21 -7.26 -13.65
C LEU A 172 -8.38 -7.48 -12.69
N GLY A 173 -9.62 -7.49 -13.20
CA GLY A 173 -10.83 -7.66 -12.39
C GLY A 173 -10.80 -8.96 -11.59
N PRO A 174 -10.71 -10.13 -12.24
CA PRO A 174 -10.64 -11.42 -11.54
C PRO A 174 -9.48 -11.51 -10.52
N MET A 175 -8.30 -11.00 -10.87
CA MET A 175 -7.15 -11.02 -9.96
C MET A 175 -7.41 -10.19 -8.69
N ILE A 176 -7.96 -8.98 -8.82
CA ILE A 176 -8.27 -8.10 -7.69
C ILE A 176 -9.37 -8.73 -6.84
N GLU A 177 -10.42 -9.29 -7.45
CA GLU A 177 -11.51 -9.97 -6.77
C GLU A 177 -11.00 -11.16 -5.94
N ASP A 178 -10.22 -12.06 -6.53
CA ASP A 178 -9.68 -13.23 -5.84
C ASP A 178 -8.77 -12.83 -4.67
N MET A 179 -7.90 -11.83 -4.87
CA MET A 179 -7.02 -11.31 -3.81
C MET A 179 -7.82 -10.66 -2.68
N LEU A 180 -8.86 -9.88 -2.99
CA LEU A 180 -9.71 -9.24 -1.99
C LEU A 180 -10.50 -10.29 -1.21
N LEU A 181 -11.10 -11.28 -1.88
CA LEU A 181 -11.83 -12.37 -1.23
C LEU A 181 -10.91 -13.20 -0.30
N LEU A 182 -9.66 -13.45 -0.71
CA LEU A 182 -8.67 -14.10 0.14
C LEU A 182 -8.42 -13.30 1.42
N GLN A 183 -8.25 -11.97 1.33
CA GLN A 183 -8.03 -11.12 2.49
C GLN A 183 -9.26 -11.03 3.39
N LEU A 184 -10.47 -10.95 2.81
CA LEU A 184 -11.71 -10.95 3.56
C LEU A 184 -11.91 -12.27 4.34
N ARG A 185 -11.64 -13.42 3.73
CA ARG A 185 -11.70 -14.72 4.43
C ARG A 185 -10.75 -14.74 5.63
N ARG A 186 -9.50 -14.32 5.44
CA ARG A 186 -8.52 -14.21 6.54
C ARG A 186 -8.99 -13.26 7.64
N ALA A 187 -9.62 -12.13 7.28
CA ALA A 187 -10.16 -11.18 8.25
C ALA A 187 -11.29 -11.80 9.08
N VAL A 188 -12.19 -12.55 8.45
CA VAL A 188 -13.29 -13.26 9.13
C VAL A 188 -12.74 -14.36 10.06
N GLU A 189 -11.76 -15.14 9.63
CA GLU A 189 -11.11 -16.17 10.45
C GLU A 189 -10.45 -15.54 11.70
N ASN A 190 -9.72 -14.44 11.53
CA ASN A 190 -9.11 -13.70 12.64
C ASN A 190 -10.15 -13.11 13.61
N GLU A 191 -11.31 -12.64 13.09
CA GLU A 191 -12.40 -12.14 13.90
C GLU A 191 -13.07 -13.24 14.72
N ALA A 192 -13.16 -14.46 14.21
CA ALA A 192 -13.69 -15.61 14.94
C ALA A 192 -12.78 -15.98 16.14
N VAL A 193 -11.47 -15.84 16.02
CA VAL A 193 -10.50 -16.00 17.13
C VAL A 193 -10.73 -14.90 18.18
N SER A 194 -10.85 -13.65 17.76
CA SER A 194 -11.12 -12.51 18.64
C SER A 194 -12.51 -12.57 19.31
N ALA A 195 -13.51 -13.20 18.70
CA ALA A 195 -14.85 -13.37 19.29
C ALA A 195 -14.84 -14.32 20.48
N SER A 196 -13.97 -15.34 20.49
CA SER A 196 -13.77 -16.22 21.65
C SER A 196 -13.12 -15.51 22.83
N GLU A 197 -12.33 -14.48 22.58
CA GLU A 197 -11.69 -13.63 23.59
C GLU A 197 -12.66 -12.58 24.14
N ARG A 198 -13.55 -12.01 23.30
CA ARG A 198 -14.62 -11.07 23.69
C ARG A 198 -15.64 -11.65 24.67
N ALA A 199 -15.81 -12.95 24.73
CA ALA A 199 -16.68 -13.61 25.72
C ALA A 199 -16.17 -13.46 27.17
N ARG A 200 -14.98 -12.84 27.37
CA ARG A 200 -14.34 -12.63 28.68
C ARG A 200 -14.47 -11.22 29.26
N GLY A 201 -15.21 -10.29 28.64
CA GLY A 201 -15.48 -8.95 29.20
C GLY A 201 -15.04 -7.80 28.30
N VAL A 202 -15.99 -7.00 27.85
CA VAL A 202 -15.88 -6.11 26.68
C VAL A 202 -15.34 -4.72 27.00
N PRO A 203 -14.31 -4.23 26.27
CA PRO A 203 -14.06 -2.81 26.05
C PRO A 203 -14.97 -2.24 24.93
N LEU A 204 -14.99 -0.91 24.81
CA LEU A 204 -15.71 -0.14 23.80
C LEU A 204 -15.52 -0.70 22.38
N PRO A 205 -16.53 -0.62 21.47
CA PRO A 205 -16.42 -1.10 20.11
C PRO A 205 -15.17 -0.55 19.38
N GLY A 206 -14.28 -1.45 18.93
CA GLY A 206 -13.07 -1.10 18.20
C GLY A 206 -11.79 -0.90 19.03
N THR A 207 -11.86 -0.94 20.37
CA THR A 207 -10.69 -0.86 21.24
C THR A 207 -10.26 -2.25 21.68
N HIS A 208 -8.97 -2.59 21.52
CA HIS A 208 -8.39 -3.87 21.87
C HIS A 208 -7.10 -3.67 22.66
N ASP A 209 -6.89 -4.48 23.68
CA ASP A 209 -5.59 -4.57 24.32
C ASP A 209 -4.68 -5.48 23.48
N VAL A 210 -3.61 -4.92 22.99
CA VAL A 210 -2.72 -5.60 22.04
C VAL A 210 -1.25 -5.29 22.32
N ALA A 211 -0.40 -6.21 21.94
CA ALA A 211 1.02 -5.94 21.75
C ALA A 211 1.25 -5.42 20.32
N ALA A 212 1.92 -4.29 20.20
CA ALA A 212 2.40 -3.74 18.94
C ALA A 212 3.93 -3.83 18.88
N ALA A 213 4.47 -4.12 17.71
CA ALA A 213 5.89 -4.20 17.46
C ALA A 213 6.29 -3.48 16.20
N PHE A 214 7.47 -2.88 16.22
CA PHE A 214 8.18 -2.41 15.04
C PHE A 214 9.55 -3.06 14.97
N ALA A 215 10.00 -3.35 13.75
CA ALA A 215 11.38 -3.70 13.45
C ALA A 215 11.89 -2.79 12.32
N ASP A 216 13.12 -2.30 12.43
CA ASP A 216 13.68 -1.24 11.62
C ASP A 216 15.12 -1.57 11.22
N LEU A 217 15.52 -1.28 9.97
CA LEU A 217 16.88 -1.48 9.48
C LEU A 217 17.83 -0.44 10.08
N VAL A 218 18.90 -0.91 10.68
CA VAL A 218 19.87 -0.01 11.31
C VAL A 218 20.69 0.71 10.26
N GLY A 219 20.68 2.06 10.30
CA GLY A 219 21.50 2.89 9.42
C GLY A 219 20.93 3.11 8.01
N PHE A 220 19.69 2.75 7.75
CA PHE A 220 19.06 2.89 6.43
C PHE A 220 19.07 4.34 5.92
N THR A 221 18.80 5.33 6.77
CA THR A 221 18.88 6.75 6.40
C THR A 221 20.28 7.14 5.87
N ARG A 222 21.34 6.61 6.48
CA ARG A 222 22.72 6.84 6.02
C ARG A 222 23.00 6.10 4.71
N LEU A 223 22.49 4.88 4.58
CA LEU A 223 22.60 4.13 3.32
C LEU A 223 21.92 4.88 2.16
N GLY A 224 20.87 5.65 2.44
CA GLY A 224 20.20 6.51 1.46
C GLY A 224 21.07 7.66 0.90
N GLU A 225 22.16 8.02 1.58
CA GLU A 225 23.14 8.98 1.07
C GLU A 225 24.23 8.29 0.22
N GLU A 226 24.41 6.97 0.36
CA GLU A 226 25.50 6.21 -0.24
C GLU A 226 25.05 5.30 -1.39
N LEU A 227 23.76 4.85 -1.37
CA LEU A 227 23.23 3.87 -2.33
C LEU A 227 22.22 4.52 -3.30
N PRO A 228 22.13 3.99 -4.54
CA PRO A 228 21.04 4.34 -5.46
C PRO A 228 19.67 4.03 -4.86
N PRO A 229 18.60 4.79 -5.23
CA PRO A 229 17.25 4.56 -4.74
C PRO A 229 16.72 3.14 -4.95
N GLU A 230 17.09 2.50 -6.07
CA GLU A 230 16.68 1.15 -6.43
C GLU A 230 17.18 0.12 -5.40
N ASN A 231 18.42 0.29 -4.91
CA ASN A 231 18.99 -0.60 -3.91
C ASN A 231 18.32 -0.43 -2.53
N LEU A 232 17.87 0.79 -2.21
CA LEU A 232 17.12 1.04 -0.97
C LEU A 232 15.73 0.40 -1.02
N GLU A 233 15.07 0.47 -2.18
CA GLU A 233 13.80 -0.20 -2.41
C GLU A 233 13.95 -1.72 -2.28
N GLU A 234 15.01 -2.30 -2.85
CA GLU A 234 15.32 -3.74 -2.74
C GLU A 234 15.49 -4.16 -1.27
N LEU A 235 16.22 -3.38 -0.46
CA LEU A 235 16.39 -3.66 0.97
C LEU A 235 15.06 -3.60 1.74
N ALA A 236 14.21 -2.59 1.47
CA ALA A 236 12.90 -2.47 2.09
C ALA A 236 11.96 -3.63 1.70
N ASN A 237 11.96 -4.02 0.42
CA ASN A 237 11.18 -5.16 -0.08
C ASN A 237 11.66 -6.47 0.54
N ARG A 238 12.96 -6.68 0.63
CA ARG A 238 13.57 -7.86 1.26
C ARG A 238 13.21 -7.97 2.75
N LEU A 239 13.22 -6.85 3.49
CA LEU A 239 12.73 -6.83 4.86
C LEU A 239 11.25 -7.22 4.94
N ALA A 240 10.41 -6.69 4.05
CA ALA A 240 8.98 -7.01 4.02
C ALA A 240 8.72 -8.49 3.70
N GLU A 241 9.52 -9.11 2.83
CA GLU A 241 9.46 -10.54 2.54
C GLU A 241 9.82 -11.37 3.78
N ARG A 242 10.96 -11.09 4.41
CA ARG A 242 11.37 -11.78 5.66
C ARG A 242 10.32 -11.61 6.76
N ALA A 243 9.74 -10.42 6.87
CA ALA A 243 8.67 -10.15 7.83
C ALA A 243 7.45 -11.04 7.60
N ARG A 244 7.05 -11.25 6.34
CA ARG A 244 5.91 -12.13 6.01
C ARG A 244 6.22 -13.61 6.20
N GLU A 245 7.46 -14.05 5.97
CA GLU A 245 7.89 -15.44 6.15
C GLU A 245 7.83 -15.88 7.62
N VAL A 246 8.16 -15.00 8.56
CA VAL A 246 8.20 -15.33 10.00
C VAL A 246 6.86 -15.20 10.70
N VAL A 247 5.87 -14.56 10.07
CA VAL A 247 4.54 -14.34 10.66
C VAL A 247 3.76 -15.64 10.74
N ALA A 248 3.20 -15.88 11.92
CA ALA A 248 2.25 -16.97 12.16
C ALA A 248 1.11 -16.46 13.06
N PRO A 249 -0.13 -16.96 12.87
CA PRO A 249 -1.24 -16.62 13.77
C PRO A 249 -0.89 -16.89 15.23
N PRO A 250 -1.30 -16.03 16.18
CA PRO A 250 -2.20 -14.88 16.06
C PRO A 250 -1.51 -13.55 15.67
N VAL A 251 -0.21 -13.56 15.35
CA VAL A 251 0.52 -12.35 14.94
C VAL A 251 0.09 -11.90 13.54
N ARG A 252 -0.14 -10.60 13.40
CA ARG A 252 -0.51 -9.97 12.14
C ARG A 252 0.58 -9.03 11.67
N PHE A 253 1.04 -9.21 10.45
CA PHE A 253 1.79 -8.18 9.73
C PHE A 253 0.82 -7.09 9.29
N ILE A 254 1.09 -5.85 9.66
CA ILE A 254 0.19 -4.73 9.37
C ILE A 254 0.63 -3.99 8.12
N LYS A 255 1.87 -3.49 8.11
CA LYS A 255 2.39 -2.70 6.98
C LYS A 255 3.91 -2.57 7.03
N THR A 256 4.44 -2.13 5.90
CA THR A 256 5.80 -1.59 5.78
C THR A 256 5.73 -0.07 5.84
N ILE A 257 6.69 0.58 6.47
CA ILE A 257 6.81 2.05 6.57
C ILE A 257 8.28 2.39 6.26
N GLY A 258 8.58 2.61 4.99
CA GLY A 258 9.97 2.75 4.54
C GLY A 258 10.79 1.49 4.87
N ASP A 259 11.79 1.65 5.71
CA ASP A 259 12.70 0.61 6.20
C ASP A 259 12.23 -0.07 7.50
N ALA A 260 11.00 0.17 7.91
CA ALA A 260 10.41 -0.45 9.10
C ALA A 260 9.19 -1.30 8.76
N VAL A 261 8.95 -2.32 9.56
CA VAL A 261 7.77 -3.20 9.50
C VAL A 261 7.01 -3.16 10.83
N MET A 262 5.67 -3.22 10.74
CA MET A 262 4.78 -3.17 11.89
C MET A 262 4.00 -4.46 12.03
N PHE A 263 3.90 -4.94 13.28
CA PHE A 263 3.12 -6.11 13.66
C PHE A 263 2.23 -5.82 14.85
N VAL A 264 1.14 -6.57 14.96
CA VAL A 264 0.23 -6.52 16.12
C VAL A 264 -0.22 -7.94 16.46
N SER A 265 -0.42 -8.21 17.75
CA SER A 265 -0.98 -9.47 18.24
C SER A 265 -1.75 -9.26 19.53
N SER A 266 -2.79 -10.06 19.76
CA SER A 266 -3.42 -10.21 21.08
C SER A 266 -2.56 -11.07 22.04
N ASP A 267 -1.66 -11.90 21.48
CA ASP A 267 -0.70 -12.72 22.23
C ASP A 267 0.70 -12.08 22.16
N THR A 268 1.14 -11.54 23.29
CA THR A 268 2.45 -10.89 23.40
C THR A 268 3.60 -11.87 23.24
N ALA A 269 3.47 -13.09 23.76
CA ALA A 269 4.52 -14.10 23.68
C ALA A 269 4.73 -14.58 22.23
N ALA A 270 3.64 -14.79 21.48
CA ALA A 270 3.72 -15.08 20.05
C ALA A 270 4.37 -13.95 19.26
N LEU A 271 4.06 -12.68 19.58
CA LEU A 271 4.68 -11.52 18.94
C LEU A 271 6.18 -11.44 19.23
N LEU A 272 6.60 -11.70 20.47
CA LEU A 272 8.02 -11.71 20.82
C LEU A 272 8.80 -12.78 20.06
N GLU A 273 8.22 -13.98 19.90
CA GLU A 273 8.84 -15.05 19.11
C GLU A 273 9.01 -14.67 17.65
N VAL A 274 7.99 -14.03 17.04
CA VAL A 274 8.08 -13.51 15.67
C VAL A 274 9.18 -12.44 15.56
N MET A 275 9.27 -11.52 16.53
CA MET A 275 10.33 -10.48 16.51
C MET A 275 11.74 -11.07 16.64
N LEU A 276 11.91 -12.07 17.49
CA LEU A 276 13.20 -12.76 17.63
C LEU A 276 13.57 -13.51 16.36
N ARG A 277 12.61 -14.23 15.75
CA ARG A 277 12.83 -14.90 14.44
C ARG A 277 13.19 -13.92 13.33
N LEU A 278 12.53 -12.76 13.30
CA LEU A 278 12.80 -11.75 12.28
C LEU A 278 14.22 -11.17 12.43
N VAL A 279 14.63 -10.89 13.66
CA VAL A 279 15.99 -10.39 13.95
C VAL A 279 17.03 -11.45 13.57
N ASP A 280 16.82 -12.73 13.89
CA ASP A 280 17.71 -13.81 13.50
C ASP A 280 17.75 -14.02 11.99
N ALA A 281 16.60 -13.97 11.31
CA ALA A 281 16.52 -14.10 9.86
C ALA A 281 17.27 -12.98 9.13
N ALA A 282 17.18 -11.75 9.64
CA ALA A 282 17.95 -10.63 9.10
C ALA A 282 19.43 -10.71 9.42
N GLU A 283 19.82 -11.28 10.56
CA GLU A 283 21.25 -11.50 10.89
C GLU A 283 21.88 -12.62 10.04
N ALA A 284 21.07 -13.58 9.58
CA ALA A 284 21.49 -14.64 8.65
C ALA A 284 21.50 -14.20 7.18
N ASP A 285 20.92 -13.06 6.86
CA ASP A 285 20.82 -12.51 5.50
C ASP A 285 21.96 -11.50 5.26
N GLU A 286 22.97 -11.89 4.47
CA GLU A 286 24.16 -11.07 4.20
C GLU A 286 23.86 -9.73 3.51
N LEU A 287 22.72 -9.60 2.84
CA LEU A 287 22.32 -8.39 2.12
C LEU A 287 21.54 -7.42 3.01
N LEU A 288 20.96 -7.89 4.12
CA LEU A 288 20.19 -7.02 5.01
C LEU A 288 21.08 -6.39 6.09
N PRO A 289 20.94 -5.08 6.33
CA PRO A 289 21.46 -4.47 7.54
C PRO A 289 20.84 -5.14 8.78
N ARG A 290 21.54 -5.06 9.91
CA ARG A 290 21.00 -5.58 11.18
C ARG A 290 19.71 -4.88 11.53
N LEU A 291 18.76 -5.63 12.10
CA LEU A 291 17.53 -5.10 12.61
C LEU A 291 17.64 -4.65 14.08
N ARG A 292 16.77 -3.75 14.44
CA ARG A 292 16.42 -3.43 15.84
C ARG A 292 14.90 -3.49 15.98
N ALA A 293 14.39 -3.96 17.11
CA ALA A 293 12.96 -4.09 17.32
C ALA A 293 12.53 -3.56 18.67
N GLY A 294 11.28 -3.06 18.72
CA GLY A 294 10.65 -2.56 19.92
C GLY A 294 9.23 -3.09 20.05
N VAL A 295 8.85 -3.52 21.25
CA VAL A 295 7.53 -4.08 21.55
C VAL A 295 6.91 -3.33 22.73
N ALA A 296 5.63 -2.97 22.59
CA ALA A 296 4.84 -2.35 23.65
C ALA A 296 3.43 -2.96 23.70
N TYR A 297 2.82 -2.97 24.87
CA TYR A 297 1.47 -3.47 25.10
C TYR A 297 0.57 -2.37 25.64
N GLY A 298 -0.71 -2.41 25.29
CA GLY A 298 -1.75 -1.54 25.79
C GLY A 298 -2.96 -1.47 24.87
N SER A 299 -3.83 -0.52 25.17
CA SER A 299 -5.08 -0.34 24.45
C SER A 299 -4.88 0.40 23.12
N ALA A 300 -5.35 -0.18 22.02
CA ALA A 300 -5.28 0.39 20.67
C ALA A 300 -6.58 0.18 19.90
N VAL A 301 -6.80 1.00 18.89
CA VAL A 301 -7.98 0.96 18.00
C VAL A 301 -7.52 0.53 16.62
N SER A 302 -8.21 -0.44 16.03
CA SER A 302 -8.07 -0.80 14.63
C SER A 302 -9.02 0.04 13.78
N ARG A 303 -8.49 0.71 12.75
CA ARG A 303 -9.28 1.49 11.81
C ARG A 303 -8.70 1.38 10.40
N ALA A 304 -9.51 0.98 9.45
CA ALA A 304 -9.12 0.88 8.04
C ALA A 304 -7.86 0.00 7.81
N GLY A 305 -7.73 -1.11 8.55
CA GLY A 305 -6.57 -2.01 8.46
C GLY A 305 -5.33 -1.55 9.21
N ASP A 306 -5.31 -0.32 9.73
CA ASP A 306 -4.22 0.22 10.55
C ASP A 306 -4.58 0.21 12.05
N TRP A 307 -3.56 0.45 12.89
CA TRP A 307 -3.69 0.48 14.34
C TRP A 307 -3.22 1.80 14.92
N PHE A 308 -4.00 2.33 15.87
CA PHE A 308 -3.74 3.62 16.51
C PHE A 308 -3.85 3.47 18.03
N GLY A 309 -2.95 4.10 18.74
CA GLY A 309 -2.97 4.11 20.21
C GLY A 309 -1.60 4.19 20.83
N SER A 310 -1.59 4.27 22.18
CA SER A 310 -0.36 4.38 22.94
C SER A 310 0.66 3.29 22.65
N PRO A 311 0.29 1.98 22.58
CA PRO A 311 1.27 0.92 22.35
C PRO A 311 1.94 1.03 20.98
N VAL A 312 1.23 1.47 19.93
CA VAL A 312 1.79 1.66 18.60
C VAL A 312 2.87 2.74 18.62
N ASN A 313 2.55 3.91 19.18
CA ASN A 313 3.50 5.00 19.32
C ASN A 313 4.70 4.61 20.19
N THR A 314 4.44 3.94 21.31
CA THR A 314 5.49 3.50 22.24
C THR A 314 6.42 2.48 21.60
N ALA A 315 5.89 1.46 20.92
CA ALA A 315 6.70 0.45 20.22
C ALA A 315 7.65 1.08 19.19
N SER A 316 7.15 2.02 18.37
CA SER A 316 7.99 2.77 17.42
C SER A 316 9.13 3.54 18.11
N ARG A 317 8.87 4.18 19.25
CA ARG A 317 9.90 4.89 20.03
C ARG A 317 10.87 3.94 20.71
N VAL A 318 10.41 2.80 21.21
CA VAL A 318 11.26 1.74 21.78
C VAL A 318 12.20 1.18 20.71
N THR A 319 11.71 0.96 19.48
CA THR A 319 12.54 0.52 18.34
C THR A 319 13.68 1.50 18.10
N SER A 320 13.41 2.80 18.10
CA SER A 320 14.41 3.83 17.79
C SER A 320 15.57 3.88 18.81
N VAL A 321 15.37 3.40 20.04
CA VAL A 321 16.42 3.36 21.08
C VAL A 321 17.02 1.97 21.27
N ALA A 322 16.55 0.97 20.53
CA ALA A 322 17.10 -0.38 20.54
C ALA A 322 18.46 -0.43 19.83
N ARG A 323 19.37 -1.25 20.36
CA ARG A 323 20.67 -1.52 19.70
C ARG A 323 20.48 -2.49 18.54
N PRO A 324 21.38 -2.46 17.53
CA PRO A 324 21.39 -3.46 16.46
C PRO A 324 21.38 -4.90 17.00
N GLY A 325 20.49 -5.74 16.48
CA GLY A 325 20.31 -7.12 16.90
C GLY A 325 19.58 -7.27 18.26
N ALA A 326 18.88 -6.24 18.73
CA ALA A 326 18.14 -6.31 19.97
C ALA A 326 16.63 -6.13 19.78
N VAL A 327 15.87 -6.92 20.54
CA VAL A 327 14.43 -6.73 20.75
C VAL A 327 14.25 -6.13 22.13
N LEU A 328 13.77 -4.86 22.19
CA LEU A 328 13.43 -4.17 23.42
C LEU A 328 11.92 -4.23 23.66
N VAL A 329 11.56 -4.38 24.92
CA VAL A 329 10.18 -4.63 25.35
C VAL A 329 9.85 -3.70 26.52
N THR A 330 8.66 -3.10 26.52
CA THR A 330 8.17 -2.32 27.67
C THR A 330 7.83 -3.23 28.83
N GLU A 331 7.82 -2.69 30.06
CA GLU A 331 7.42 -3.40 31.28
C GLU A 331 6.02 -4.02 31.12
N ALA A 332 5.05 -3.24 30.64
CA ALA A 332 3.68 -3.72 30.41
C ALA A 332 3.62 -4.92 29.44
N ALA A 333 4.41 -4.90 28.35
CA ALA A 333 4.45 -6.01 27.42
C ALA A 333 5.15 -7.25 28.02
N ARG A 334 6.18 -7.06 28.84
CA ARG A 334 6.82 -8.15 29.58
C ARG A 334 5.87 -8.81 30.57
N GLU A 335 5.09 -8.03 31.33
CA GLU A 335 4.11 -8.55 32.28
C GLU A 335 3.05 -9.44 31.63
N GLN A 336 2.69 -9.16 30.37
CA GLN A 336 1.74 -9.99 29.62
C GLN A 336 2.28 -11.37 29.24
N THR A 337 3.59 -11.57 29.24
CA THR A 337 4.18 -12.89 28.96
C THR A 337 4.22 -13.80 30.19
N GLY A 338 4.01 -13.24 31.40
CA GLY A 338 4.09 -14.00 32.65
C GLY A 338 5.47 -14.63 32.84
N GLU A 339 5.46 -15.85 33.39
CA GLU A 339 6.66 -16.68 33.64
C GLU A 339 6.95 -17.63 32.46
N ASP A 340 6.89 -17.12 31.21
CA ASP A 340 7.16 -17.93 30.05
C ASP A 340 8.66 -18.28 29.93
N GLU A 341 8.98 -19.55 30.16
CA GLU A 341 10.34 -20.08 30.19
C GLU A 341 11.07 -20.02 28.83
N ARG A 342 10.33 -19.76 27.75
CA ARG A 342 10.93 -19.56 26.40
C ARG A 342 11.80 -18.31 26.34
N PHE A 343 11.60 -17.35 27.24
CA PHE A 343 12.26 -16.06 27.18
C PHE A 343 13.19 -15.82 28.37
N SER A 344 14.35 -15.27 28.08
CA SER A 344 15.28 -14.71 29.06
C SER A 344 15.29 -13.19 28.96
N TRP A 345 15.32 -12.53 30.13
CA TRP A 345 15.17 -11.10 30.27
C TRP A 345 16.40 -10.44 30.86
N SER A 346 16.76 -9.27 30.35
CA SER A 346 17.75 -8.40 30.96
C SER A 346 17.25 -6.95 31.00
N ALA A 347 17.43 -6.26 32.13
CA ALA A 347 17.03 -4.87 32.25
C ALA A 347 17.83 -3.99 31.27
N ALA A 348 17.12 -3.17 30.50
CA ALA A 348 17.71 -2.16 29.61
C ALA A 348 17.64 -0.74 30.18
N GLY A 349 17.09 -0.62 31.42
CA GLY A 349 16.94 0.64 32.16
C GLY A 349 15.67 1.41 31.78
N ALA A 350 15.43 2.51 32.48
CA ALA A 350 14.39 3.47 32.14
C ALA A 350 14.90 4.44 31.06
N ARG A 351 14.04 4.78 30.11
CA ARG A 351 14.38 5.71 29.00
C ARG A 351 13.30 6.76 28.84
N HIS A 352 13.74 8.00 28.71
CA HIS A 352 12.86 9.06 28.24
C HIS A 352 12.66 8.89 26.73
N LEU A 353 11.43 8.65 26.30
CA LEU A 353 11.09 8.47 24.89
C LEU A 353 10.39 9.73 24.36
N ARG A 354 10.81 10.21 23.19
CA ARG A 354 10.26 11.45 22.61
C ARG A 354 8.73 11.38 22.45
N GLY A 355 8.02 12.34 23.07
CA GLY A 355 6.55 12.41 22.99
C GLY A 355 5.81 11.50 23.96
N ILE A 356 6.52 10.82 24.87
CA ILE A 356 5.97 10.07 26.01
C ILE A 356 6.32 10.83 27.28
N ARG A 357 5.32 11.05 28.14
CA ARG A 357 5.46 11.92 29.32
C ARG A 357 6.41 11.34 30.36
N ASP A 358 6.25 10.05 30.64
CA ASP A 358 6.97 9.36 31.69
C ASP A 358 8.10 8.50 31.14
N ASP A 359 9.13 8.25 31.95
CA ASP A 359 10.19 7.34 31.59
C ASP A 359 9.65 5.91 31.48
N VAL A 360 9.98 5.25 30.36
CA VAL A 360 9.54 3.89 30.08
C VAL A 360 10.62 2.90 30.52
N ARG A 361 10.27 1.96 31.40
CA ARG A 361 11.16 0.84 31.74
C ARG A 361 11.22 -0.15 30.61
N LEU A 362 12.43 -0.49 30.19
CA LEU A 362 12.70 -1.35 29.06
C LEU A 362 13.49 -2.59 29.50
N PHE A 363 13.16 -3.69 28.84
CA PHE A 363 13.85 -4.97 28.98
C PHE A 363 14.30 -5.44 27.61
N ARG A 364 15.45 -6.08 27.54
CA ARG A 364 15.87 -6.84 26.37
C ARG A 364 15.40 -8.28 26.53
N VAL A 365 14.68 -8.79 25.53
CA VAL A 365 14.27 -10.18 25.44
C VAL A 365 15.25 -10.98 24.58
N ARG A 366 15.48 -12.24 24.92
CA ARG A 366 16.18 -13.26 24.13
C ARG A 366 15.47 -14.60 24.34
N ARG A 367 15.71 -15.57 23.45
CA ARG A 367 15.34 -16.95 23.76
C ARG A 367 16.13 -17.45 24.97
N ALA A 368 15.46 -18.19 25.83
CA ALA A 368 16.17 -18.92 26.89
C ALA A 368 17.13 -19.92 26.24
N ALA A 369 18.32 -20.08 26.82
CA ALA A 369 19.22 -21.14 26.38
C ALA A 369 18.59 -22.50 26.66
N GLU A 370 18.60 -23.42 25.68
CA GLU A 370 18.22 -24.80 25.96
C GLU A 370 19.05 -25.35 27.14
N PRO A 371 18.41 -26.01 28.11
CA PRO A 371 19.16 -26.69 29.15
C PRO A 371 20.13 -27.66 28.47
N ARG A 372 21.43 -27.52 28.77
CA ARG A 372 22.42 -28.48 28.29
C ARG A 372 21.99 -29.85 28.82
N PRO A 373 21.86 -30.87 27.95
CA PRO A 373 21.68 -32.22 28.43
C PRO A 373 22.91 -32.59 29.28
N ASP A 374 22.64 -33.04 30.50
CA ASP A 374 23.65 -33.58 31.42
C ASP A 374 24.35 -34.82 30.86
#